data_cad386f30673361e34fb798e2a32c5a9
#
_entry.id   cad386f30673361e34fb798e2a32c5a9
#
_cell.length_a   1.000
_cell.length_b   1.000
_cell.length_c   1.000
_cell.angle_alpha   90.00
_cell.angle_beta   90.00
_cell.angle_gamma   90.00
#
_symmetry.space_group_name_H-M   'P 1'
#
loop_
_entity.id
_entity.type
_entity.pdbx_description
1 polymer ?
#
loop_
_entity_poly.entity_id
_entity_poly.type
_entity_poly.pdbx_seq_one_letter_code
_entity_poly.pdbx_strand_id
1 'polypeptide(L)'
;ITCKKCLLGETGVDNTQLCTEKTVNNLGQVHGLCPEAPRLEGSYRIAGIAYKAHVSDIRAEGNSPLQGEQLVDTYAVTLAPAVPEILVPVPGSNSVVKILPACQNSDVGGNCALVDFKVVQPHTETLGVATGKFYVNWEDSEQGGDYDQDMWGVISYEVTSNTITVTTDTIAESTSYDMGFGYVISGTTKDGFHVHSGIEGYTRADSDITIADCNNCQVSDGPTSQTYTIGGSAAGLLKDPLYYAAKWGAFNDENGNNIPDLQTEWDRRDGEG
;
A
#
# COMPACT_ATOMS: atom_id res chain seq x y z
N ILE A 1 7.40 -16.04 6.48
CA ILE A 1 6.30 -15.74 5.52
C ILE A 1 6.93 -15.70 4.15
N THR A 2 6.40 -16.48 3.23
CA THR A 2 6.79 -16.44 1.83
C THR A 2 5.61 -15.88 1.03
N CYS A 3 5.81 -14.79 0.34
CA CYS A 3 4.84 -14.26 -0.61
C CYS A 3 5.46 -14.26 -2.00
N LYS A 4 4.82 -14.90 -2.97
CA LYS A 4 5.37 -15.04 -4.33
C LYS A 4 5.01 -13.88 -5.25
N LYS A 5 3.97 -13.11 -4.91
CA LYS A 5 3.47 -11.98 -5.68
C LYS A 5 2.97 -10.92 -4.71
N CYS A 6 3.87 -10.15 -4.12
CA CYS A 6 3.51 -9.06 -3.23
C CYS A 6 3.91 -7.72 -3.84
N LEU A 7 3.01 -6.77 -3.78
CA LEU A 7 3.33 -5.37 -4.02
C LEU A 7 4.07 -4.84 -2.80
N LEU A 8 5.27 -4.39 -3.01
CA LEU A 8 6.17 -3.91 -1.96
C LEU A 8 6.83 -2.62 -2.39
N GLY A 9 7.18 -1.81 -1.41
CA GLY A 9 7.99 -0.64 -1.61
C GLY A 9 9.34 -1.03 -2.18
N GLU A 10 10.17 -1.65 -1.37
CA GLU A 10 11.52 -2.08 -1.76
C GLU A 10 11.94 -3.35 -1.02
N THR A 11 12.96 -4.02 -1.53
CA THR A 11 13.51 -5.24 -0.92
C THR A 11 14.97 -5.10 -0.45
N GLY A 12 15.51 -3.89 -0.45
CA GLY A 12 16.91 -3.62 -0.09
C GLY A 12 17.93 -3.89 -1.19
N VAL A 13 17.53 -4.56 -2.27
CA VAL A 13 18.35 -4.82 -3.47
C VAL A 13 17.78 -4.17 -4.73
N ASP A 14 16.55 -3.68 -4.64
CA ASP A 14 15.82 -3.07 -5.72
C ASP A 14 15.03 -1.89 -5.14
N ASN A 15 15.59 -0.71 -5.28
CA ASN A 15 15.07 0.54 -4.72
C ASN A 15 14.54 1.50 -5.78
N THR A 16 14.39 1.03 -7.02
CA THR A 16 13.91 1.82 -8.13
C THR A 16 12.48 1.45 -8.54
N GLN A 17 12.02 0.28 -8.15
CA GLN A 17 10.72 -0.25 -8.51
C GLN A 17 9.74 -0.16 -7.33
N LEU A 18 9.19 1.01 -7.13
CA LEU A 18 8.27 1.30 -6.03
C LEU A 18 6.95 0.55 -6.19
N CYS A 19 6.47 -0.08 -5.12
CA CYS A 19 5.20 -0.81 -5.09
C CYS A 19 4.97 -1.75 -6.29
N THR A 20 6.02 -2.42 -6.75
CA THR A 20 5.94 -3.42 -7.82
C THR A 20 5.83 -4.84 -7.28
N GLU A 21 5.48 -5.78 -8.15
CA GLU A 21 5.37 -7.19 -7.80
C GLU A 21 6.74 -7.80 -7.46
N LYS A 22 6.90 -8.30 -6.25
CA LYS A 22 8.13 -8.93 -5.76
C LYS A 22 7.87 -10.25 -5.06
N THR A 23 8.88 -11.13 -5.05
CA THR A 23 8.86 -12.34 -4.25
C THR A 23 9.52 -12.08 -2.90
N VAL A 24 8.80 -12.33 -1.82
CA VAL A 24 9.29 -12.20 -0.45
C VAL A 24 9.49 -13.57 0.17
N ASN A 25 10.69 -13.85 0.60
CA ASN A 25 11.03 -15.05 1.36
C ASN A 25 11.19 -14.76 2.87
N ASN A 26 11.50 -13.51 3.22
CA ASN A 26 11.73 -13.08 4.59
C ASN A 26 11.21 -11.65 4.79
N LEU A 27 10.28 -11.46 5.70
CA LEU A 27 9.75 -10.12 6.04
C LEU A 27 10.83 -9.14 6.51
N GLY A 28 11.93 -9.61 7.08
CA GLY A 28 13.04 -8.75 7.48
C GLY A 28 13.78 -8.07 6.31
N GLN A 29 13.50 -8.47 5.07
CA GLN A 29 14.05 -7.88 3.84
C GLN A 29 13.11 -6.87 3.20
N VAL A 30 11.90 -6.72 3.74
CA VAL A 30 10.88 -5.83 3.18
C VAL A 30 11.05 -4.45 3.80
N HIS A 31 11.08 -3.45 2.96
CA HIS A 31 11.13 -2.05 3.30
C HIS A 31 10.00 -1.30 2.58
N GLY A 32 9.52 -0.23 3.21
CA GLY A 32 8.44 0.58 2.68
C GLY A 32 7.06 -0.10 2.76
N LEU A 33 6.05 0.71 2.69
CA LEU A 33 4.64 0.32 2.75
C LEU A 33 3.97 0.69 1.43
N CYS A 34 3.21 -0.22 0.85
CA CYS A 34 2.36 0.06 -0.29
C CYS A 34 0.91 0.17 0.15
N PRO A 35 0.21 1.21 -0.26
CA PRO A 35 0.62 2.35 -1.10
C PRO A 35 1.10 3.58 -0.34
N GLU A 36 1.04 3.59 0.97
CA GLU A 36 1.25 4.77 1.83
C GLU A 36 2.67 5.31 1.73
N ALA A 37 3.63 4.39 1.69
CA ALA A 37 5.02 4.72 1.47
C ALA A 37 5.53 3.88 0.28
N PRO A 38 5.23 4.26 -0.96
CA PRO A 38 5.71 3.55 -2.14
C PRO A 38 7.24 3.54 -2.19
N ARG A 39 7.89 4.48 -1.54
CA ARG A 39 9.32 4.53 -1.33
C ARG A 39 9.70 3.94 0.01
N LEU A 40 11.00 3.84 0.26
CA LEU A 40 11.58 3.10 1.35
C LEU A 40 11.59 3.86 2.67
N GLU A 41 10.67 3.55 3.57
CA GLU A 41 10.88 3.89 4.97
C GLU A 41 10.24 2.84 5.88
N GLY A 42 10.85 2.59 7.01
CA GLY A 42 10.43 1.55 7.92
C GLY A 42 10.72 0.13 7.44
N SER A 43 10.42 -0.84 8.25
CA SER A 43 10.57 -2.25 7.92
C SER A 43 9.64 -3.13 8.74
N TYR A 44 9.40 -4.34 8.23
CA TYR A 44 8.62 -5.38 8.93
C TYR A 44 9.40 -6.08 10.06
N ARG A 45 10.59 -5.60 10.45
CA ARG A 45 11.42 -6.18 11.52
C ARG A 45 10.75 -6.16 12.90
N ILE A 46 9.81 -5.26 13.11
CA ILE A 46 9.02 -5.21 14.34
C ILE A 46 8.34 -6.56 14.63
N ALA A 47 7.88 -7.27 13.60
CA ALA A 47 7.30 -8.61 13.77
C ALA A 47 8.30 -9.62 14.32
N GLY A 48 9.56 -9.56 13.88
CA GLY A 48 10.63 -10.43 14.40
C GLY A 48 11.02 -10.09 15.84
N ILE A 49 10.97 -8.82 16.21
CA ILE A 49 11.23 -8.37 17.60
C ILE A 49 10.10 -8.85 18.52
N ALA A 50 8.84 -8.64 18.11
CA ALA A 50 7.66 -9.10 18.83
C ALA A 50 7.68 -10.63 19.01
N TYR A 51 7.97 -11.37 17.93
CA TYR A 51 8.10 -12.82 17.97
C TYR A 51 9.18 -13.28 18.98
N LYS A 52 10.39 -12.69 18.89
CA LYS A 52 11.46 -13.04 19.83
C LYS A 52 11.04 -12.81 21.29
N ALA A 53 10.39 -11.70 21.57
CA ALA A 53 9.93 -11.36 22.91
C ALA A 53 8.80 -12.28 23.40
N HIS A 54 7.99 -12.84 22.48
CA HIS A 54 6.91 -13.76 22.80
C HIS A 54 7.40 -15.19 23.09
N VAL A 55 8.38 -15.69 22.32
CA VAL A 55 8.82 -17.10 22.43
C VAL A 55 10.13 -17.30 23.20
N SER A 56 10.76 -16.23 23.67
CA SER A 56 12.05 -16.33 24.37
C SER A 56 12.01 -15.50 25.65
N ASP A 57 12.59 -16.05 26.71
CA ASP A 57 12.80 -15.30 27.94
C ASP A 57 13.71 -14.09 27.71
N ILE A 58 13.14 -12.89 27.79
CA ILE A 58 13.85 -11.62 27.57
C ILE A 58 14.80 -11.23 28.71
N ARG A 59 14.79 -11.94 29.82
CA ARG A 59 15.61 -11.68 31.03
C ARG A 59 16.43 -12.90 31.45
N ALA A 60 16.56 -13.90 30.58
CA ALA A 60 17.36 -15.10 30.85
C ALA A 60 18.86 -14.81 31.01
N GLU A 61 19.35 -13.75 30.35
CA GLU A 61 20.77 -13.37 30.32
C GLU A 61 21.03 -12.02 30.99
N GLY A 62 22.23 -11.81 31.48
CA GLY A 62 22.69 -10.54 32.02
C GLY A 62 23.02 -10.56 33.51
N ASN A 63 23.29 -9.38 34.11
CA ASN A 63 23.74 -9.24 35.49
C ASN A 63 22.66 -9.46 36.55
N SER A 64 21.42 -9.61 36.14
CA SER A 64 20.28 -9.85 37.03
C SER A 64 19.20 -10.63 36.29
N PRO A 65 19.40 -11.92 36.00
CA PRO A 65 18.35 -12.77 35.43
C PRO A 65 17.22 -12.88 36.45
N LEU A 66 15.99 -12.82 35.95
CA LEU A 66 14.81 -13.07 36.76
C LEU A 66 14.49 -14.57 36.78
N GLN A 67 13.90 -15.03 37.88
CA GLN A 67 13.47 -16.41 38.01
C GLN A 67 12.19 -16.65 37.22
N GLY A 68 12.15 -17.71 36.45
CA GLY A 68 11.05 -18.05 35.54
C GLY A 68 11.19 -17.36 34.18
N GLU A 69 10.35 -17.72 33.25
CA GLU A 69 10.32 -17.14 31.89
C GLU A 69 9.60 -15.79 31.87
N GLN A 70 10.25 -14.78 31.31
CA GLN A 70 9.64 -13.48 31.08
C GLN A 70 9.37 -13.32 29.59
N LEU A 71 8.15 -13.64 29.19
CA LEU A 71 7.64 -13.48 27.84
C LEU A 71 6.85 -12.17 27.73
N VAL A 72 6.78 -11.61 26.53
CA VAL A 72 6.01 -10.37 26.25
C VAL A 72 5.04 -10.60 25.12
N ASP A 73 3.77 -10.44 25.40
CA ASP A 73 2.73 -10.41 24.37
C ASP A 73 2.59 -9.02 23.79
N THR A 74 2.54 -8.94 22.46
CA THR A 74 2.41 -7.70 21.71
C THR A 74 1.02 -7.63 21.06
N TYR A 75 0.25 -6.63 21.46
CA TYR A 75 -1.05 -6.32 20.84
C TYR A 75 -0.95 -5.01 20.09
N ALA A 76 -1.66 -4.91 18.97
CA ALA A 76 -1.71 -3.70 18.17
C ALA A 76 -3.16 -3.26 17.95
N VAL A 77 -3.38 -1.96 17.95
CA VAL A 77 -4.66 -1.33 17.64
C VAL A 77 -4.41 -0.28 16.56
N THR A 78 -5.05 -0.44 15.42
CA THR A 78 -5.05 0.54 14.33
C THR A 78 -6.46 1.07 14.14
N LEU A 79 -6.60 2.37 13.89
CA LEU A 79 -7.92 2.99 13.71
C LEU A 79 -8.44 2.80 12.28
N ALA A 80 -7.60 2.98 11.28
CA ALA A 80 -7.91 2.81 9.87
C ALA A 80 -6.62 2.72 9.05
N PRO A 81 -6.65 2.15 7.82
CA PRO A 81 -5.57 2.34 6.86
C PRO A 81 -5.50 3.82 6.44
N ALA A 82 -4.29 4.31 6.14
CA ALA A 82 -4.08 5.70 5.73
C ALA A 82 -4.69 6.01 4.35
N VAL A 83 -4.87 5.00 3.51
CA VAL A 83 -5.54 5.15 2.21
C VAL A 83 -6.66 4.12 2.03
N PRO A 84 -7.77 4.51 1.35
CA PRO A 84 -8.87 3.60 1.08
C PRO A 84 -8.52 2.58 0.01
N GLU A 85 -9.02 1.36 0.16
CA GLU A 85 -8.98 0.33 -0.88
C GLU A 85 -10.28 0.42 -1.71
N ILE A 86 -10.15 0.83 -2.97
CA ILE A 86 -11.26 0.91 -3.91
C ILE A 86 -11.40 -0.45 -4.58
N LEU A 87 -12.47 -1.17 -4.25
CA LEU A 87 -12.79 -2.45 -4.87
C LEU A 87 -13.65 -2.22 -6.11
N VAL A 88 -13.14 -2.62 -7.28
CA VAL A 88 -13.81 -2.47 -8.57
C VAL A 88 -14.28 -3.83 -9.07
N PRO A 89 -15.55 -4.20 -8.88
CA PRO A 89 -16.11 -5.42 -9.45
C PRO A 89 -16.03 -5.39 -10.98
N VAL A 90 -15.63 -6.52 -11.57
CA VAL A 90 -15.50 -6.66 -13.03
C VAL A 90 -16.82 -7.15 -13.62
N PRO A 91 -17.46 -6.39 -14.55
CA PRO A 91 -18.71 -6.78 -15.17
C PRO A 91 -18.69 -8.20 -15.75
N GLY A 92 -19.71 -8.99 -15.43
CA GLY A 92 -19.84 -10.37 -15.90
C GLY A 92 -18.83 -11.37 -15.32
N SER A 93 -18.10 -11.03 -14.26
CA SER A 93 -17.10 -11.86 -13.60
C SER A 93 -17.21 -11.78 -12.08
N ASN A 94 -16.60 -12.75 -11.37
CA ASN A 94 -16.38 -12.66 -9.92
C ASN A 94 -15.04 -12.00 -9.58
N SER A 95 -14.31 -11.51 -10.57
CA SER A 95 -13.03 -10.84 -10.37
C SER A 95 -13.22 -9.42 -9.84
N VAL A 96 -12.23 -8.96 -9.09
CA VAL A 96 -12.19 -7.60 -8.55
C VAL A 96 -10.82 -7.02 -8.85
N VAL A 97 -10.79 -5.83 -9.44
CA VAL A 97 -9.58 -5.01 -9.52
C VAL A 97 -9.55 -4.11 -8.28
N LYS A 98 -8.37 -3.94 -7.70
CA LYS A 98 -8.15 -3.05 -6.56
C LYS A 98 -7.37 -1.82 -7.01
N ILE A 99 -7.81 -0.67 -6.54
CA ILE A 99 -7.14 0.62 -6.76
C ILE A 99 -6.94 1.27 -5.39
N LEU A 100 -5.71 1.66 -5.10
CA LEU A 100 -5.36 2.39 -3.88
C LEU A 100 -4.73 3.71 -4.29
N PRO A 101 -5.26 4.87 -3.90
CA PRO A 101 -4.62 6.15 -4.15
C PRO A 101 -3.19 6.17 -3.63
N ALA A 102 -2.27 6.75 -4.36
CA ALA A 102 -0.88 6.84 -3.97
C ALA A 102 -0.24 8.13 -4.51
N CYS A 103 0.64 8.70 -3.73
CA CYS A 103 1.33 9.95 -4.04
C CYS A 103 2.81 9.84 -3.71
N GLN A 104 3.63 10.60 -4.40
CA GLN A 104 5.06 10.74 -4.14
C GLN A 104 5.45 12.22 -4.20
N ASN A 105 6.27 12.64 -3.26
CA ASN A 105 6.91 13.95 -3.23
C ASN A 105 8.42 13.76 -3.36
N SER A 106 9.00 14.22 -4.46
CA SER A 106 10.44 14.06 -4.71
C SER A 106 11.30 15.01 -3.90
N ASP A 107 10.81 16.17 -3.52
CA ASP A 107 11.58 17.19 -2.82
C ASP A 107 11.87 16.80 -1.38
N VAL A 108 10.92 16.19 -0.70
CA VAL A 108 11.12 15.70 0.66
C VAL A 108 11.65 14.26 0.72
N GLY A 109 11.87 13.65 -0.44
CA GLY A 109 12.40 12.30 -0.55
C GLY A 109 11.47 11.21 -0.01
N GLY A 110 10.19 11.48 0.10
CA GLY A 110 9.19 10.65 0.70
C GLY A 110 7.88 10.64 -0.07
N ASN A 111 6.83 10.47 0.67
CA ASN A 111 5.48 10.31 0.18
C ASN A 111 4.64 11.47 0.69
N CYS A 112 3.46 11.58 0.14
CA CYS A 112 2.44 12.49 0.61
C CYS A 112 1.48 11.77 1.55
N ALA A 113 0.77 12.50 2.40
CA ALA A 113 -0.34 11.97 3.16
C ALA A 113 -1.67 12.24 2.44
N LEU A 114 -2.56 11.26 2.41
CA LEU A 114 -3.92 11.46 1.93
C LEU A 114 -4.75 12.11 3.05
N VAL A 115 -5.16 13.37 2.86
CA VAL A 115 -5.88 14.13 3.90
C VAL A 115 -7.38 14.19 3.66
N ASP A 116 -7.85 14.02 2.43
CA ASP A 116 -9.28 13.92 2.13
C ASP A 116 -9.55 12.96 0.97
N PHE A 117 -10.63 12.21 1.09
CA PHE A 117 -11.09 11.28 0.06
C PHE A 117 -12.62 11.30 -0.01
N LYS A 118 -13.15 11.50 -1.22
CA LYS A 118 -14.61 11.53 -1.44
C LYS A 118 -15.02 10.70 -2.63
N VAL A 119 -16.09 9.94 -2.47
CA VAL A 119 -16.77 9.30 -3.60
C VAL A 119 -17.59 10.37 -4.33
N VAL A 120 -17.17 10.75 -5.52
CA VAL A 120 -17.88 11.72 -6.39
C VAL A 120 -18.94 11.00 -7.21
N GLN A 121 -18.58 9.82 -7.75
CA GLN A 121 -19.50 8.95 -8.45
C GLN A 121 -19.30 7.52 -7.93
N PRO A 122 -20.31 6.90 -7.32
CA PRO A 122 -20.21 5.52 -6.89
C PRO A 122 -20.09 4.57 -8.10
N HIS A 123 -19.63 3.36 -7.84
CA HIS A 123 -19.60 2.30 -8.86
C HIS A 123 -20.99 2.12 -9.47
N THR A 124 -21.09 2.31 -10.77
CA THR A 124 -22.36 2.21 -11.50
C THR A 124 -22.12 1.42 -12.79
N GLU A 125 -22.84 0.32 -12.97
CA GLU A 125 -22.76 -0.52 -14.16
C GLU A 125 -23.92 -0.26 -15.11
N THR A 126 -23.60 -0.07 -16.40
CA THR A 126 -24.57 0.07 -17.47
C THR A 126 -24.07 -0.68 -18.71
N LEU A 127 -24.87 -1.64 -19.19
CA LEU A 127 -24.60 -2.43 -20.41
C LEU A 127 -23.21 -3.12 -20.41
N GLY A 128 -22.77 -3.62 -19.25
CA GLY A 128 -21.49 -4.33 -19.12
C GLY A 128 -20.26 -3.42 -19.04
N VAL A 129 -20.47 -2.13 -18.85
CA VAL A 129 -19.44 -1.14 -18.53
C VAL A 129 -19.76 -0.54 -17.18
N ALA A 130 -18.78 -0.53 -16.27
CA ALA A 130 -18.94 0.14 -14.99
C ALA A 130 -17.94 1.29 -14.82
N THR A 131 -18.38 2.33 -14.13
CA THR A 131 -17.60 3.54 -13.89
C THR A 131 -17.64 3.94 -12.42
N GLY A 132 -16.62 4.68 -11.98
CA GLY A 132 -16.58 5.31 -10.68
C GLY A 132 -15.63 6.51 -10.70
N LYS A 133 -15.80 7.43 -9.76
CA LYS A 133 -15.00 8.65 -9.66
C LYS A 133 -14.80 9.06 -8.21
N PHE A 134 -13.57 9.42 -7.87
CA PHE A 134 -13.15 9.78 -6.53
C PHE A 134 -12.36 11.07 -6.57
N TYR A 135 -12.58 11.90 -5.56
CA TYR A 135 -11.75 13.05 -5.26
C TYR A 135 -10.70 12.64 -4.23
N VAL A 136 -9.47 13.10 -4.43
CA VAL A 136 -8.33 12.90 -3.53
C VAL A 136 -7.67 14.24 -3.23
N ASN A 137 -7.18 14.37 -2.02
CA ASN A 137 -6.45 15.55 -1.58
C ASN A 137 -5.23 15.11 -0.77
N TRP A 138 -4.09 15.65 -1.16
CA TRP A 138 -2.79 15.27 -0.63
C TRP A 138 -2.15 16.43 0.10
N GLU A 139 -1.56 16.13 1.20
CA GLU A 139 -0.57 16.91 1.95
C GLU A 139 0.81 16.60 1.39
N ASP A 140 1.70 17.58 1.31
CA ASP A 140 3.00 17.46 0.66
C ASP A 140 4.01 16.58 1.43
N SER A 141 3.76 16.23 2.67
CA SER A 141 4.59 15.31 3.43
C SER A 141 3.80 14.25 4.19
N GLU A 142 4.37 13.05 4.36
CA GLU A 142 3.74 11.98 5.14
C GLU A 142 3.63 12.29 6.63
N GLN A 143 4.41 13.24 7.13
CA GLN A 143 4.42 13.66 8.52
C GLN A 143 3.72 14.99 8.73
N GLY A 144 3.08 15.50 7.69
CA GLY A 144 2.43 16.80 7.58
C GLY A 144 2.24 17.55 8.88
N GLY A 145 2.92 18.67 9.04
CA GLY A 145 2.90 19.44 10.28
C GLY A 145 1.69 20.35 10.38
N ASP A 146 1.11 20.69 9.29
CA ASP A 146 0.09 21.74 9.13
C ASP A 146 -1.25 21.21 8.63
N TYR A 147 -1.25 20.01 8.02
CA TYR A 147 -2.48 19.38 7.49
C TYR A 147 -3.25 20.28 6.55
N ASP A 148 -2.53 21.08 5.76
CA ASP A 148 -3.15 21.87 4.74
C ASP A 148 -3.42 21.01 3.47
N GLN A 149 -3.71 21.62 2.39
CA GLN A 149 -4.20 20.95 1.20
C GLN A 149 -3.34 21.39 0.02
N ASP A 150 -2.35 20.57 -0.33
CA ASP A 150 -1.31 20.95 -1.26
C ASP A 150 -1.60 20.58 -2.70
N MET A 151 -2.21 19.42 -2.92
CA MET A 151 -2.56 18.95 -4.25
C MET A 151 -3.93 18.29 -4.27
N TRP A 152 -4.83 18.80 -5.12
CA TRP A 152 -6.16 18.21 -5.36
C TRP A 152 -6.19 17.47 -6.67
N GLY A 153 -6.78 16.30 -6.63
CA GLY A 153 -6.92 15.48 -7.82
C GLY A 153 -8.20 14.66 -7.87
N VAL A 154 -8.37 14.05 -9.00
CA VAL A 154 -9.47 13.13 -9.28
C VAL A 154 -8.90 11.82 -9.82
N ILE A 155 -9.40 10.71 -9.31
CA ILE A 155 -9.20 9.37 -9.87
C ILE A 155 -10.55 8.87 -10.36
N SER A 156 -10.62 8.46 -11.62
CA SER A 156 -11.82 7.83 -12.18
C SER A 156 -11.45 6.55 -12.93
N TYR A 157 -12.41 5.66 -13.07
CA TYR A 157 -12.22 4.44 -13.86
C TYR A 157 -13.43 4.11 -14.73
N GLU A 158 -13.13 3.42 -15.82
CA GLU A 158 -14.08 2.70 -16.64
C GLU A 158 -13.63 1.25 -16.76
N VAL A 159 -14.47 0.29 -16.39
CA VAL A 159 -14.16 -1.14 -16.40
C VAL A 159 -15.16 -1.92 -17.25
N THR A 160 -14.61 -2.81 -18.07
CA THR A 160 -15.34 -3.80 -18.87
C THR A 160 -15.01 -5.20 -18.36
N SER A 161 -15.51 -6.25 -19.01
CA SER A 161 -15.13 -7.64 -18.69
C SER A 161 -13.64 -7.95 -18.87
N ASN A 162 -12.91 -7.16 -19.67
CA ASN A 162 -11.53 -7.48 -20.07
C ASN A 162 -10.51 -6.40 -19.73
N THR A 163 -10.94 -5.16 -19.61
CA THR A 163 -10.05 -4.01 -19.41
C THR A 163 -10.58 -3.07 -18.35
N ILE A 164 -9.64 -2.39 -17.70
CA ILE A 164 -9.93 -1.23 -16.88
C ILE A 164 -9.10 -0.05 -17.38
N THR A 165 -9.74 1.08 -17.61
CA THR A 165 -9.07 2.36 -17.88
C THR A 165 -9.16 3.21 -16.62
N VAL A 166 -8.02 3.63 -16.10
CA VAL A 166 -7.95 4.55 -14.96
C VAL A 166 -7.46 5.90 -15.45
N THR A 167 -8.15 6.94 -15.05
CA THR A 167 -7.85 8.33 -15.41
C THR A 167 -7.55 9.11 -14.14
N THR A 168 -6.45 9.85 -14.13
CA THR A 168 -6.10 10.82 -13.09
C THR A 168 -6.09 12.23 -13.67
N ASP A 169 -6.39 13.20 -12.83
CA ASP A 169 -6.45 14.62 -13.22
C ASP A 169 -6.08 15.47 -12.01
N THR A 170 -5.05 16.30 -12.12
CA THR A 170 -4.71 17.29 -11.11
C THR A 170 -5.60 18.51 -11.29
N ILE A 171 -6.28 18.94 -10.24
CA ILE A 171 -7.28 20.02 -10.30
C ILE A 171 -6.73 21.33 -9.81
N ALA A 172 -5.92 21.31 -8.75
CA ALA A 172 -5.34 22.50 -8.15
C ALA A 172 -4.12 22.13 -7.29
N GLU A 173 -3.32 23.15 -7.01
CA GLU A 173 -2.12 23.07 -6.18
C GLU A 173 -2.02 24.28 -5.25
N SER A 174 -1.32 24.12 -4.12
CA SER A 174 -1.02 25.22 -3.19
C SER A 174 0.38 25.11 -2.55
N THR A 175 1.19 24.19 -3.03
CA THR A 175 2.60 24.02 -2.64
C THR A 175 3.52 24.23 -3.83
N SER A 176 4.80 24.47 -3.55
CA SER A 176 5.86 24.58 -4.57
C SER A 176 6.69 23.29 -4.68
N TYR A 177 6.29 22.20 -4.03
CA TYR A 177 6.98 20.93 -4.11
C TYR A 177 6.56 20.10 -5.33
N ASP A 178 7.54 19.41 -5.91
CA ASP A 178 7.30 18.46 -7.00
C ASP A 178 6.53 17.24 -6.51
N MET A 179 5.22 17.22 -6.71
CA MET A 179 4.36 16.13 -6.27
C MET A 179 3.71 15.44 -7.46
N GLY A 180 3.71 14.10 -7.40
CA GLY A 180 3.02 13.26 -8.37
C GLY A 180 2.06 12.30 -7.69
N PHE A 181 0.86 12.16 -8.22
CA PHE A 181 -0.08 11.17 -7.72
C PHE A 181 -0.61 10.25 -8.81
N GLY A 182 -1.05 9.13 -8.35
CA GLY A 182 -1.68 8.10 -9.15
C GLY A 182 -2.30 7.05 -8.24
N TYR A 183 -1.96 5.83 -8.48
CA TYR A 183 -2.56 4.71 -7.75
C TYR A 183 -1.68 3.47 -7.78
N VAL A 184 -1.84 2.63 -6.79
CA VAL A 184 -1.41 1.23 -6.87
C VAL A 184 -2.60 0.42 -7.38
N ILE A 185 -2.41 -0.33 -8.47
CA ILE A 185 -3.43 -1.20 -9.04
C ILE A 185 -3.05 -2.67 -8.86
N SER A 186 -4.05 -3.53 -8.64
CA SER A 186 -3.88 -4.98 -8.53
C SER A 186 -5.05 -5.73 -9.14
N GLY A 187 -4.78 -6.84 -9.82
CA GLY A 187 -5.76 -7.65 -10.56
C GLY A 187 -5.69 -7.44 -12.07
N THR A 188 -4.59 -6.88 -12.55
CA THR A 188 -4.30 -6.63 -13.95
C THR A 188 -3.04 -7.38 -14.41
N THR A 189 -2.69 -7.28 -15.67
CA THR A 189 -1.43 -7.80 -16.18
C THR A 189 -0.23 -6.88 -15.87
N LYS A 190 -0.47 -5.72 -15.25
CA LYS A 190 0.55 -4.74 -14.87
C LYS A 190 0.23 -4.16 -13.50
N ASP A 191 0.26 -5.01 -12.49
CA ASP A 191 0.07 -4.62 -11.11
C ASP A 191 1.25 -3.76 -10.61
N GLY A 192 0.95 -2.73 -9.83
CA GLY A 192 1.96 -1.86 -9.24
C GLY A 192 1.52 -0.41 -9.11
N PHE A 193 2.48 0.45 -8.77
CA PHE A 193 2.30 1.88 -8.62
C PHE A 193 2.50 2.60 -9.95
N HIS A 194 1.50 3.41 -10.32
CA HIS A 194 1.48 4.20 -11.54
C HIS A 194 1.16 5.65 -11.22
N VAL A 195 1.99 6.55 -11.71
CA VAL A 195 1.84 8.01 -11.53
C VAL A 195 1.61 8.64 -12.89
N HIS A 196 0.53 9.35 -13.05
CA HIS A 196 0.14 9.95 -14.33
C HIS A 196 -0.22 11.43 -14.25
N SER A 197 -0.32 11.97 -13.03
CA SER A 197 -0.65 13.37 -12.77
C SER A 197 0.28 13.94 -11.72
N GLY A 198 0.49 15.24 -11.72
CA GLY A 198 1.37 15.90 -10.77
C GLY A 198 1.36 17.40 -10.93
N ILE A 199 2.20 18.06 -10.13
CA ILE A 199 2.37 19.50 -10.05
C ILE A 199 3.86 19.86 -10.03
N GLU A 200 4.16 21.11 -10.26
CA GLU A 200 5.48 21.74 -10.14
C GLU A 200 6.60 21.06 -10.92
N GLY A 201 6.26 20.38 -12.01
CA GLY A 201 7.25 19.71 -12.85
C GLY A 201 7.61 18.31 -12.42
N TYR A 202 6.79 17.70 -11.56
CA TYR A 202 7.05 16.36 -11.08
C TYR A 202 7.44 15.41 -12.22
N THR A 203 8.55 14.73 -12.03
CA THR A 203 9.04 13.73 -12.97
C THR A 203 9.41 12.47 -12.21
N ARG A 204 8.80 11.36 -12.58
CA ARG A 204 9.18 10.08 -12.03
C ARG A 204 10.51 9.64 -12.63
N ALA A 205 11.53 9.52 -11.79
CA ALA A 205 12.88 9.10 -12.20
C ALA A 205 13.02 7.57 -12.41
N ASP A 206 11.94 6.83 -12.28
CA ASP A 206 11.92 5.39 -12.24
C ASP A 206 11.85 4.81 -13.65
N SER A 207 12.96 4.31 -14.14
CA SER A 207 13.13 3.87 -15.55
C SER A 207 12.47 2.53 -15.89
N ASP A 208 11.94 1.81 -14.91
CA ASP A 208 11.46 0.43 -15.11
C ASP A 208 9.97 0.31 -15.45
N ILE A 209 9.25 1.42 -15.46
CA ILE A 209 7.82 1.42 -15.74
C ILE A 209 7.60 1.73 -17.20
N THR A 210 7.18 0.70 -17.92
CA THR A 210 6.88 0.76 -19.37
C THR A 210 5.54 1.44 -19.69
N ILE A 211 4.89 2.04 -18.71
CA ILE A 211 3.66 2.83 -18.85
C ILE A 211 4.06 4.29 -18.77
N ALA A 212 3.46 5.13 -19.61
CA ALA A 212 3.75 6.56 -19.64
C ALA A 212 3.54 7.17 -18.26
N ASP A 213 4.64 7.37 -17.56
CA ASP A 213 4.67 8.04 -16.29
C ASP A 213 4.70 9.55 -16.46
N CYS A 214 4.55 10.24 -15.37
CA CYS A 214 4.72 11.68 -15.29
C CYS A 214 6.10 12.11 -15.77
N ASN A 215 6.17 13.03 -16.70
CA ASN A 215 7.39 13.69 -17.13
C ASN A 215 7.13 15.19 -17.21
N ASN A 216 7.64 15.92 -16.22
CA ASN A 216 7.39 17.35 -16.05
C ASN A 216 5.89 17.68 -15.94
N CYS A 217 5.18 16.91 -15.09
CA CYS A 217 3.73 17.06 -14.92
C CYS A 217 3.39 18.41 -14.26
N GLN A 218 2.32 19.00 -14.77
CA GLN A 218 1.83 20.31 -14.34
C GLN A 218 0.32 20.23 -14.06
N VAL A 219 -0.17 21.08 -13.21
CA VAL A 219 -1.61 21.25 -12.96
C VAL A 219 -2.40 21.54 -14.23
N SER A 220 -1.77 22.14 -15.21
CA SER A 220 -2.39 22.51 -16.50
C SER A 220 -2.45 21.37 -17.53
N ASP A 221 -1.88 20.20 -17.27
CA ASP A 221 -1.76 19.12 -18.27
C ASP A 221 -3.10 18.45 -18.61
N GLY A 222 -4.07 18.56 -17.70
CA GLY A 222 -5.37 17.91 -17.86
C GLY A 222 -5.35 16.40 -17.60
N PRO A 223 -6.49 15.72 -17.83
CA PRO A 223 -6.64 14.31 -17.49
C PRO A 223 -5.72 13.38 -18.28
N THR A 224 -5.10 12.43 -17.61
CA THR A 224 -4.27 11.37 -18.21
C THR A 224 -4.90 10.01 -17.95
N SER A 225 -5.05 9.19 -18.99
CA SER A 225 -5.71 7.89 -18.93
C SER A 225 -4.75 6.76 -19.30
N GLN A 226 -4.84 5.66 -18.54
CA GLN A 226 -4.12 4.44 -18.84
C GLN A 226 -5.04 3.22 -18.82
N THR A 227 -4.92 2.35 -19.81
CA THR A 227 -5.75 1.13 -19.92
C THR A 227 -4.92 -0.11 -19.59
N TYR A 228 -5.49 -0.95 -18.74
CA TYR A 228 -4.90 -2.22 -18.29
C TYR A 228 -5.78 -3.39 -18.71
N THR A 229 -5.16 -4.50 -19.11
CA THR A 229 -5.86 -5.77 -19.29
C THR A 229 -6.10 -6.41 -17.93
N ILE A 230 -7.36 -6.79 -17.66
CA ILE A 230 -7.73 -7.51 -16.44
C ILE A 230 -7.29 -8.97 -16.59
N GLY A 231 -6.71 -9.53 -15.54
CA GLY A 231 -6.30 -10.93 -15.52
C GLY A 231 -4.95 -11.14 -14.86
N GLY A 232 -4.57 -12.41 -14.75
CA GLY A 232 -3.43 -12.83 -13.96
C GLY A 232 -3.85 -13.13 -12.51
N SER A 233 -2.91 -13.65 -11.70
CA SER A 233 -3.12 -13.70 -10.25
C SER A 233 -2.81 -12.31 -9.70
N ALA A 234 -3.80 -11.67 -9.09
CA ALA A 234 -3.63 -10.37 -8.45
C ALA A 234 -2.43 -10.40 -7.48
N ALA A 235 -1.54 -9.44 -7.60
CA ALA A 235 -0.50 -9.24 -6.63
C ALA A 235 -1.12 -8.80 -5.28
N GLY A 236 -0.69 -9.43 -4.20
CA GLY A 236 -1.22 -9.15 -2.86
C GLY A 236 -0.49 -7.99 -2.20
N LEU A 237 -1.21 -7.09 -1.56
CA LEU A 237 -0.62 -6.17 -0.60
C LEU A 237 -0.22 -6.93 0.68
N LEU A 238 0.92 -6.62 1.24
CA LEU A 238 1.21 -7.03 2.61
C LEU A 238 0.31 -6.27 3.57
N LYS A 239 -0.07 -6.94 4.64
CA LYS A 239 -0.72 -6.25 5.75
C LYS A 239 0.26 -5.29 6.42
N ASP A 240 -0.26 -4.34 7.17
CA ASP A 240 0.51 -3.38 7.97
C ASP A 240 1.54 -4.07 8.89
N PRO A 241 2.70 -3.46 9.16
CA PRO A 241 3.70 -4.01 10.09
C PRO A 241 3.15 -4.33 11.48
N LEU A 242 2.19 -3.54 11.99
CA LEU A 242 1.56 -3.80 13.29
C LEU A 242 0.70 -5.06 13.28
N TYR A 243 0.05 -5.38 12.15
CA TYR A 243 -0.65 -6.65 11.98
C TYR A 243 0.29 -7.84 12.19
N TYR A 244 1.47 -7.79 11.57
CA TYR A 244 2.46 -8.86 11.74
C TYR A 244 3.09 -8.86 13.12
N ALA A 245 3.28 -7.70 13.74
CA ALA A 245 3.76 -7.60 15.12
C ALA A 245 2.80 -8.28 16.09
N ALA A 246 1.49 -8.02 15.95
CA ALA A 246 0.47 -8.66 16.79
C ALA A 246 0.37 -10.18 16.48
N LYS A 247 0.30 -10.56 15.20
CA LYS A 247 0.23 -11.96 14.79
C LYS A 247 1.38 -12.82 15.35
N TRP A 248 2.60 -12.32 15.27
CA TRP A 248 3.80 -13.03 15.72
C TRP A 248 4.16 -12.78 17.17
N GLY A 249 3.60 -11.76 17.80
CA GLY A 249 3.92 -11.33 19.15
C GLY A 249 2.93 -11.76 20.23
N ALA A 250 1.81 -12.42 19.87
CA ALA A 250 0.79 -12.79 20.85
C ALA A 250 -0.06 -13.99 20.40
N PHE A 251 0.50 -14.93 19.68
CA PHE A 251 -0.23 -16.13 19.26
C PHE A 251 -0.29 -17.19 20.38
N ASN A 252 -1.28 -18.06 20.29
CA ASN A 252 -1.41 -19.21 21.18
C ASN A 252 -1.01 -20.47 20.40
N ASP A 253 0.21 -20.94 20.62
CA ASP A 253 0.76 -22.10 19.91
C ASP A 253 -0.01 -23.38 20.26
N GLU A 254 -0.95 -23.78 19.42
CA GLU A 254 -1.81 -24.95 19.64
C GLU A 254 -1.15 -26.26 19.23
N ASN A 255 -0.17 -26.21 18.33
CA ASN A 255 0.48 -27.39 17.77
C ASN A 255 1.94 -27.59 18.24
N GLY A 256 2.48 -26.70 19.05
CA GLY A 256 3.80 -26.80 19.68
C GLY A 256 4.97 -26.55 18.75
N ASN A 257 4.75 -25.82 17.65
CA ASN A 257 5.78 -25.55 16.66
C ASN A 257 6.41 -24.14 16.76
N ASN A 258 5.93 -23.32 17.69
CA ASN A 258 6.34 -21.93 17.92
C ASN A 258 6.16 -21.00 16.70
N ILE A 259 5.19 -21.26 15.83
CA ILE A 259 4.83 -20.40 14.71
C ILE A 259 3.31 -20.23 14.59
N PRO A 260 2.80 -19.02 14.33
CA PRO A 260 1.37 -18.78 14.14
C PRO A 260 0.93 -19.23 12.72
N ASP A 261 0.93 -20.54 12.47
CA ASP A 261 0.61 -21.12 11.16
C ASP A 261 -0.86 -21.55 11.05
N LEU A 262 -1.53 -21.82 12.16
CA LEU A 262 -2.96 -22.04 12.20
C LEU A 262 -3.68 -20.71 12.47
N GLN A 263 -4.78 -20.47 11.75
CA GLN A 263 -5.57 -19.25 11.94
C GLN A 263 -6.09 -19.10 13.37
N THR A 264 -6.51 -20.19 14.00
CA THR A 264 -7.01 -20.19 15.38
C THR A 264 -5.99 -19.76 16.44
N GLU A 265 -4.69 -19.82 16.12
CA GLU A 265 -3.62 -19.44 17.03
C GLU A 265 -3.50 -17.93 17.22
N TRP A 266 -3.85 -17.13 16.23
CA TRP A 266 -3.69 -15.68 16.25
C TRP A 266 -4.96 -14.89 15.89
N ASP A 267 -5.88 -15.49 15.17
CA ASP A 267 -7.16 -14.89 14.80
C ASP A 267 -8.31 -15.76 15.35
N ARG A 268 -8.96 -15.25 16.39
CA ARG A 268 -10.06 -15.94 17.06
C ARG A 268 -11.43 -15.48 16.58
N ARG A 269 -11.52 -14.63 15.59
CA ARG A 269 -12.74 -14.08 15.02
C ARG A 269 -12.88 -14.47 13.55
N ASP A 270 -13.27 -15.69 13.26
CA ASP A 270 -13.76 -16.14 11.93
C ASP A 270 -13.04 -15.56 10.69
N GLY A 271 -11.75 -15.28 10.77
CA GLY A 271 -10.93 -14.78 9.65
C GLY A 271 -10.92 -13.28 9.45
N GLU A 272 -11.45 -12.50 10.37
CA GLU A 272 -11.49 -11.04 10.24
C GLU A 272 -10.22 -10.34 10.81
N GLY A 273 -9.28 -11.03 11.37
CA GLY A 273 -7.93 -10.57 11.75
C GLY A 273 -7.88 -9.47 12.80
#